data_8ae1495db515520c5898e4ebd6cbf786
#
_entry.id   8ae1495db515520c5898e4ebd6cbf786
#
_cell.length_a   1.000
_cell.length_b   1.000
_cell.length_c   1.000
_cell.angle_alpha   90.00
_cell.angle_beta   90.00
_cell.angle_gamma   90.00
#
_symmetry.space_group_name_H-M   'P 1'
#
loop_
_entity.id
_entity.type
_entity.pdbx_description
1 polymer ?
#
loop_
_entity_poly.entity_id
_entity_poly.type
_entity_poly.pdbx_seq_one_letter_code
_entity_poly.pdbx_strand_id
1 'polypeptide(L)'
;MSSIVAIVGRPNVGKSTLFNRLIQKREAIVDSESGVTRDRHYGFSFWNGKDFTVIDTGGYMLGGDDNFEKEINDQVIIAIEESDIIIFAVDVESGLNTMDNEIARLLHKSSKQVILAINKVDNHKRQMDSNEFHCLGFDKSFNIAAINGSGTGELLDELVSFFPEESKNEENNIPGFAVVGRPNAGKSSFINALLGKDRYVVTDIAGTTRDSIDTHFNRFGFDFKLIDTAGIRKKSKINDDVEFYSVVRSIRTIENADVCLILFDATRSFDAQVKNIFWLAARNNKGIVILVNKWDLVDKKTNTIKSVSYTHLRAHETLQ
;
A
#
# COMPACT_ATOMS: atom_id res chain seq x y z
N MET A 1 11.07 -6.49 -7.08
CA MET A 1 10.12 -6.01 -6.05
C MET A 1 9.71 -4.61 -6.44
N SER A 2 8.42 -4.33 -6.49
CA SER A 2 7.93 -2.98 -6.75
C SER A 2 8.14 -2.12 -5.50
N SER A 3 8.65 -0.90 -5.66
CA SER A 3 8.85 0.03 -4.54
C SER A 3 7.54 0.72 -4.20
N ILE A 4 7.27 0.92 -2.91
CA ILE A 4 6.09 1.64 -2.42
C ILE A 4 6.47 3.07 -2.07
N VAL A 5 5.77 4.03 -2.66
CA VAL A 5 5.96 5.46 -2.50
C VAL A 5 4.74 6.08 -1.82
N ALA A 6 4.90 6.68 -0.65
CA ALA A 6 3.81 7.38 0.03
C ALA A 6 3.90 8.89 -0.17
N ILE A 7 2.76 9.54 -0.43
CA ILE A 7 2.66 11.00 -0.47
C ILE A 7 2.07 11.45 0.87
N VAL A 8 2.86 12.19 1.64
CA VAL A 8 2.46 12.76 2.94
C VAL A 8 2.45 14.28 2.89
N GLY A 9 1.76 14.90 3.81
CA GLY A 9 1.68 16.35 3.95
C GLY A 9 0.34 16.76 4.53
N ARG A 10 0.23 18.01 4.98
CA ARG A 10 -1.02 18.55 5.53
C ARG A 10 -2.16 18.56 4.50
N PRO A 11 -3.41 18.73 4.89
CA PRO A 11 -4.53 18.86 3.97
C PRO A 11 -4.37 20.02 2.98
N ASN A 12 -4.97 19.85 1.81
CA ASN A 12 -5.06 20.86 0.76
C ASN A 12 -3.73 21.28 0.09
N VAL A 13 -2.60 20.63 0.40
CA VAL A 13 -1.32 20.88 -0.32
C VAL A 13 -1.29 20.28 -1.72
N GLY A 14 -2.33 19.54 -2.11
CA GLY A 14 -2.44 18.94 -3.44
C GLY A 14 -1.92 17.51 -3.56
N LYS A 15 -1.90 16.74 -2.47
CA LYS A 15 -1.48 15.32 -2.46
C LYS A 15 -2.23 14.48 -3.49
N SER A 16 -3.57 14.55 -3.47
CA SER A 16 -4.41 13.77 -4.40
C SER A 16 -4.26 14.25 -5.86
N THR A 17 -3.96 15.53 -6.08
CA THR A 17 -3.62 16.03 -7.42
C THR A 17 -2.30 15.47 -7.91
N LEU A 18 -1.28 15.45 -7.03
CA LEU A 18 0.02 14.84 -7.32
C LEU A 18 -0.14 13.33 -7.54
N PHE A 19 -0.84 12.63 -6.67
CA PHE A 19 -1.16 11.22 -6.81
C PHE A 19 -1.77 10.91 -8.18
N ASN A 20 -2.86 11.60 -8.55
CA ASN A 20 -3.50 11.43 -9.84
C ASN A 20 -2.54 11.70 -11.00
N ARG A 21 -1.67 12.70 -10.88
CA ARG A 21 -0.66 13.03 -11.89
C ARG A 21 0.36 11.89 -12.07
N LEU A 22 0.79 11.28 -10.98
CA LEU A 22 1.79 10.21 -11.02
C LEU A 22 1.22 8.92 -11.61
N ILE A 23 -0.04 8.56 -11.31
CA ILE A 23 -0.67 7.33 -11.83
C ILE A 23 -1.18 7.48 -13.27
N GLN A 24 -1.60 8.68 -13.73
CA GLN A 24 -2.16 8.93 -15.07
C GLN A 24 -1.20 8.58 -16.22
N LYS A 25 0.10 8.62 -15.99
CA LYS A 25 1.09 8.30 -17.02
C LYS A 25 1.05 6.83 -17.46
N ARG A 26 0.57 5.92 -16.61
CA ARG A 26 0.44 4.50 -16.95
C ARG A 26 -0.90 4.18 -17.62
N GLU A 27 -1.98 4.83 -17.23
CA GLU A 27 -3.30 4.64 -17.87
C GLU A 27 -3.28 5.05 -19.36
N ALA A 28 -2.42 6.00 -19.74
CA ALA A 28 -2.25 6.39 -21.14
C ALA A 28 -1.48 5.36 -21.99
N ILE A 29 -0.74 4.44 -21.35
CA ILE A 29 0.09 3.44 -22.03
C ILE A 29 -0.57 2.05 -22.03
N VAL A 30 -1.41 1.75 -21.03
CA VAL A 30 -2.02 0.45 -20.82
C VAL A 30 -3.54 0.59 -20.76
N ASP A 31 -4.15 0.53 -21.94
CA ASP A 31 -5.54 0.21 -22.22
C ASP A 31 -6.71 1.03 -21.64
N SER A 32 -7.56 1.34 -22.60
CA SER A 32 -8.95 1.77 -22.58
C SER A 32 -9.93 0.75 -21.94
N GLU A 33 -9.55 -0.18 -21.09
CA GLU A 33 -10.49 -1.06 -20.41
C GLU A 33 -11.16 -0.34 -19.22
N SER A 34 -12.29 0.24 -19.57
CA SER A 34 -13.29 0.83 -18.69
C SER A 34 -13.85 -0.23 -17.74
N GLY A 35 -13.55 -0.14 -16.45
CA GLY A 35 -14.17 -1.02 -15.43
C GLY A 35 -13.45 -1.11 -14.09
N VAL A 36 -12.23 -0.62 -13.98
CA VAL A 36 -11.51 -0.62 -12.70
C VAL A 36 -12.00 0.55 -11.86
N THR A 37 -12.71 0.26 -10.77
CA THR A 37 -13.01 1.25 -9.73
C THR A 37 -11.70 1.91 -9.29
N ARG A 38 -11.54 3.22 -9.59
CA ARG A 38 -10.44 4.02 -9.08
C ARG A 38 -10.48 3.93 -7.56
N ASP A 39 -9.57 3.14 -6.99
CA ASP A 39 -9.32 3.30 -5.58
C ASP A 39 -8.64 4.66 -5.41
N ARG A 40 -9.20 5.50 -4.54
CA ARG A 40 -8.77 6.90 -4.41
C ARG A 40 -7.43 7.03 -3.68
N HIS A 41 -6.83 5.93 -3.26
CA HIS A 41 -5.80 5.96 -2.23
C HIS A 41 -4.49 5.26 -2.60
N TYR A 42 -4.50 4.38 -3.60
CA TYR A 42 -3.29 3.78 -4.13
C TYR A 42 -3.41 3.59 -5.66
N GLY A 43 -2.27 3.62 -6.33
CA GLY A 43 -2.21 3.44 -7.76
C GLY A 43 -0.82 3.01 -8.21
N PHE A 44 -0.75 2.47 -9.41
CA PHE A 44 0.49 2.02 -10.00
C PHE A 44 1.03 3.10 -10.92
N SER A 45 2.33 3.30 -10.86
CA SER A 45 3.06 4.19 -11.73
C SER A 45 4.23 3.47 -12.40
N PHE A 46 4.68 4.04 -13.51
CA PHE A 46 5.82 3.56 -14.26
C PHE A 46 6.67 4.76 -14.71
N TRP A 47 7.97 4.70 -14.46
CA TRP A 47 8.89 5.73 -14.87
C TRP A 47 10.28 5.14 -15.14
N ASN A 48 10.90 5.51 -16.27
CA ASN A 48 12.25 5.08 -16.67
C ASN A 48 12.49 3.57 -16.51
N GLY A 49 11.52 2.74 -16.94
CA GLY A 49 11.63 1.28 -16.90
C GLY A 49 11.34 0.64 -15.54
N LYS A 50 11.01 1.43 -14.52
CA LYS A 50 10.73 0.93 -13.16
C LYS A 50 9.25 1.10 -12.81
N ASP A 51 8.63 0.01 -12.35
CA ASP A 51 7.28 -0.02 -11.79
C ASP A 51 7.30 0.28 -10.30
N PHE A 52 6.31 1.05 -9.81
CA PHE A 52 6.15 1.32 -8.38
C PHE A 52 4.70 1.61 -8.02
N THR A 53 4.38 1.42 -6.75
CA THR A 53 3.07 1.72 -6.18
C THR A 53 3.10 3.06 -5.48
N VAL A 54 2.13 3.93 -5.77
CA VAL A 54 1.95 5.23 -5.10
C VAL A 54 0.77 5.16 -4.16
N ILE A 55 0.90 5.75 -2.97
CA ILE A 55 -0.14 5.81 -1.94
C ILE A 55 -0.42 7.26 -1.58
N ASP A 56 -1.71 7.68 -1.67
CA ASP A 56 -2.17 8.97 -1.15
C ASP A 56 -2.70 8.81 0.27
N THR A 57 -1.98 9.37 1.24
CA THR A 57 -2.40 9.31 2.65
C THR A 57 -3.56 10.24 2.97
N GLY A 58 -3.81 11.28 2.16
CA GLY A 58 -4.81 12.31 2.44
C GLY A 58 -6.27 11.90 2.25
N GLY A 59 -6.53 10.77 1.62
CA GLY A 59 -7.89 10.32 1.34
C GLY A 59 -8.62 9.60 2.48
N TYR A 60 -7.94 9.34 3.58
CA TYR A 60 -8.45 8.57 4.73
C TYR A 60 -8.79 9.43 5.95
N MET A 61 -9.06 10.71 5.76
CA MET A 61 -9.51 11.58 6.86
C MET A 61 -10.97 11.28 7.20
N LEU A 62 -11.20 10.59 8.30
CA LEU A 62 -12.52 10.41 8.91
C LEU A 62 -12.79 11.65 9.77
N GLY A 63 -13.67 12.51 9.31
CA GLY A 63 -13.94 13.82 9.88
C GLY A 63 -14.32 13.84 11.36
N GLY A 64 -13.72 14.76 12.08
CA GLY A 64 -14.04 15.19 13.42
C GLY A 64 -13.02 16.24 13.87
N ASP A 65 -13.49 17.45 14.19
CA ASP A 65 -12.61 18.63 14.41
C ASP A 65 -11.66 18.52 15.61
N ASP A 66 -11.90 17.61 16.57
CA ASP A 66 -11.15 17.58 17.84
C ASP A 66 -9.88 16.71 17.85
N ASN A 67 -9.59 15.92 16.79
CA ASN A 67 -8.43 15.00 16.72
C ASN A 67 -7.60 15.11 15.43
N PHE A 68 -7.77 16.16 14.67
CA PHE A 68 -7.23 16.33 13.32
C PHE A 68 -5.70 16.21 13.23
N GLU A 69 -4.97 16.82 14.14
CA GLU A 69 -3.50 16.73 14.19
C GLU A 69 -3.02 15.31 14.51
N LYS A 70 -3.74 14.61 15.39
CA LYS A 70 -3.42 13.23 15.72
C LYS A 70 -3.63 12.30 14.53
N GLU A 71 -4.73 12.47 13.80
CA GLU A 71 -5.01 11.66 12.61
C GLU A 71 -3.95 11.85 11.51
N ILE A 72 -3.47 13.08 11.30
CA ILE A 72 -2.39 13.36 10.35
C ILE A 72 -1.09 12.71 10.80
N ASN A 73 -0.74 12.81 12.07
CA ASN A 73 0.46 12.20 12.62
C ASN A 73 0.41 10.67 12.49
N ASP A 74 -0.74 10.06 12.78
CA ASP A 74 -0.93 8.61 12.62
C ASP A 74 -0.78 8.18 11.15
N GLN A 75 -1.30 8.96 10.20
CA GLN A 75 -1.12 8.71 8.76
C GLN A 75 0.34 8.83 8.33
N VAL A 76 1.07 9.82 8.83
CA VAL A 76 2.50 9.98 8.55
C VAL A 76 3.29 8.81 9.12
N ILE A 77 2.98 8.35 10.34
CA ILE A 77 3.62 7.20 10.96
C ILE A 77 3.39 5.93 10.12
N ILE A 78 2.15 5.70 9.68
CA ILE A 78 1.81 4.57 8.81
C ILE A 78 2.58 4.65 7.48
N ALA A 79 2.64 5.85 6.87
CA ALA A 79 3.41 6.06 5.65
C ALA A 79 4.90 5.76 5.85
N ILE A 80 5.47 6.16 6.99
CA ILE A 80 6.85 5.85 7.36
C ILE A 80 7.07 4.34 7.50
N GLU A 81 6.14 3.63 8.14
CA GLU A 81 6.27 2.19 8.37
C GLU A 81 6.14 1.38 7.08
N GLU A 82 5.19 1.73 6.21
CA GLU A 82 4.77 0.87 5.11
C GLU A 82 5.32 1.29 3.74
N SER A 83 5.95 2.46 3.57
CA SER A 83 6.56 2.86 2.31
C SER A 83 8.08 2.65 2.31
N ASP A 84 8.65 2.59 1.11
CA ASP A 84 10.10 2.55 0.90
C ASP A 84 10.66 3.97 0.76
N ILE A 85 9.91 4.86 0.10
CA ILE A 85 10.27 6.26 -0.14
C ILE A 85 9.05 7.13 0.17
N ILE A 86 9.30 8.33 0.66
CA ILE A 86 8.27 9.29 1.01
C ILE A 86 8.41 10.55 0.16
N ILE A 87 7.32 10.99 -0.45
CA ILE A 87 7.19 12.32 -1.03
C ILE A 87 6.48 13.20 0.00
N PHE A 88 7.19 14.17 0.56
CA PHE A 88 6.62 15.16 1.46
C PHE A 88 6.14 16.35 0.65
N ALA A 89 4.82 16.50 0.51
CA ALA A 89 4.20 17.57 -0.26
C ALA A 89 3.88 18.76 0.65
N VAL A 90 4.32 19.95 0.23
CA VAL A 90 4.02 21.24 0.86
C VAL A 90 3.46 22.20 -0.19
N ASP A 91 2.83 23.29 0.24
CA ASP A 91 2.12 24.23 -0.63
C ASP A 91 2.74 25.63 -0.53
N VAL A 92 3.36 26.08 -1.63
CA VAL A 92 4.00 27.40 -1.69
C VAL A 92 3.00 28.56 -1.56
N GLU A 93 1.74 28.34 -1.97
CA GLU A 93 0.69 29.37 -1.96
C GLU A 93 0.27 29.77 -0.55
N SER A 94 0.18 28.79 0.32
CA SER A 94 -0.18 29.00 1.74
C SER A 94 1.03 29.22 2.66
N GLY A 95 2.25 29.11 2.12
CA GLY A 95 3.49 29.26 2.88
C GLY A 95 3.73 28.17 3.91
N LEU A 96 4.85 28.29 4.63
CA LEU A 96 5.26 27.34 5.65
C LEU A 96 4.34 27.40 6.89
N ASN A 97 3.88 26.25 7.36
CA ASN A 97 2.97 26.12 8.50
C ASN A 97 3.64 25.33 9.64
N THR A 98 3.14 25.51 10.86
CA THR A 98 3.57 24.73 12.05
C THR A 98 3.40 23.22 11.82
N MET A 99 2.34 22.79 11.18
CA MET A 99 2.08 21.38 10.84
C MET A 99 3.11 20.82 9.86
N ASP A 100 3.59 21.61 8.88
CA ASP A 100 4.67 21.19 7.99
C ASP A 100 5.95 20.91 8.77
N ASN A 101 6.26 21.74 9.79
CA ASN A 101 7.41 21.53 10.68
C ASN A 101 7.25 20.27 11.57
N GLU A 102 6.04 19.96 12.04
CA GLU A 102 5.78 18.75 12.82
C GLU A 102 5.95 17.48 11.98
N ILE A 103 5.38 17.47 10.78
CA ILE A 103 5.57 16.38 9.82
C ILE A 103 7.04 16.20 9.49
N ALA A 104 7.76 17.31 9.21
CA ALA A 104 9.20 17.27 8.93
C ALA A 104 9.99 16.64 10.08
N ARG A 105 9.67 16.97 11.34
CA ARG A 105 10.32 16.37 12.52
C ARG A 105 10.08 14.86 12.61
N LEU A 106 8.88 14.38 12.27
CA LEU A 106 8.57 12.93 12.23
C LEU A 106 9.38 12.25 11.12
N LEU A 107 9.44 12.86 9.94
CA LEU A 107 10.18 12.34 8.80
C LEU A 107 11.68 12.27 9.06
N HIS A 108 12.27 13.30 9.67
CA HIS A 108 13.70 13.31 10.06
C HIS A 108 14.06 12.25 11.10
N LYS A 109 13.11 11.87 11.98
CA LYS A 109 13.33 10.77 12.93
C LYS A 109 13.30 9.40 12.26
N SER A 110 12.75 9.32 11.06
CA SER A 110 12.70 8.09 10.30
C SER A 110 14.02 7.86 9.54
N SER A 111 14.31 6.60 9.20
CA SER A 111 15.44 6.24 8.34
C SER A 111 15.07 6.20 6.86
N LYS A 112 13.89 6.72 6.48
CA LYS A 112 13.38 6.66 5.12
C LYS A 112 13.99 7.75 4.25
N GLN A 113 14.10 7.45 2.96
CA GLN A 113 14.38 8.48 1.95
C GLN A 113 13.16 9.38 1.78
N VAL A 114 13.36 10.67 1.93
CA VAL A 114 12.31 11.67 1.80
C VAL A 114 12.67 12.66 0.71
N ILE A 115 11.73 12.91 -0.20
CA ILE A 115 11.83 13.94 -1.23
C ILE A 115 10.81 15.01 -0.91
N LEU A 116 11.25 16.25 -0.75
CA LEU A 116 10.37 17.40 -0.54
C LEU A 116 9.80 17.87 -1.88
N ALA A 117 8.48 17.83 -2.03
CA ALA A 117 7.76 18.32 -3.19
C ALA A 117 7.05 19.64 -2.84
N ILE A 118 7.61 20.76 -3.27
CA ILE A 118 7.02 22.09 -3.09
C ILE A 118 6.04 22.30 -4.22
N ASN A 119 4.75 22.13 -3.92
CA ASN A 119 3.68 22.12 -4.90
C ASN A 119 3.09 23.52 -5.16
N LYS A 120 2.36 23.64 -6.27
CA LYS A 120 1.70 24.85 -6.78
C LYS A 120 2.69 25.93 -7.25
N VAL A 121 3.93 25.57 -7.57
CA VAL A 121 4.92 26.46 -8.16
C VAL A 121 4.67 26.55 -9.67
N ASP A 122 3.76 27.41 -10.07
CA ASP A 122 3.32 27.58 -11.46
C ASP A 122 3.82 28.88 -12.12
N ASN A 123 4.51 29.73 -11.36
CA ASN A 123 5.05 31.00 -11.85
C ASN A 123 6.36 31.37 -11.13
N HIS A 124 7.07 32.36 -11.70
CA HIS A 124 8.38 32.78 -11.23
C HIS A 124 8.38 33.37 -9.79
N LYS A 125 7.27 34.04 -9.40
CA LYS A 125 7.14 34.58 -8.05
C LYS A 125 7.11 33.45 -7.02
N ARG A 126 6.26 32.42 -7.25
CA ARG A 126 6.15 31.25 -6.40
C ARG A 126 7.45 30.43 -6.35
N GLN A 127 8.24 30.46 -7.43
CA GLN A 127 9.57 29.87 -7.44
C GLN A 127 10.51 30.57 -6.47
N MET A 128 10.42 31.89 -6.30
CA MET A 128 11.20 32.62 -5.27
C MET A 128 10.67 32.32 -3.86
N ASP A 129 9.34 32.30 -3.69
CA ASP A 129 8.70 32.00 -2.41
C ASP A 129 9.02 30.57 -1.92
N SER A 130 9.29 29.64 -2.84
CA SER A 130 9.64 28.25 -2.47
C SER A 130 10.93 28.11 -1.64
N ASN A 131 11.79 29.11 -1.66
CA ASN A 131 13.05 29.10 -0.89
C ASN A 131 12.82 28.99 0.63
N GLU A 132 11.68 29.46 1.15
CA GLU A 132 11.36 29.36 2.57
C GLU A 132 11.31 27.90 3.06
N PHE A 133 10.96 26.95 2.19
CA PHE A 133 10.83 25.53 2.54
C PHE A 133 12.18 24.81 2.70
N HIS A 134 13.30 25.42 2.31
CA HIS A 134 14.62 24.86 2.57
C HIS A 134 14.94 24.75 4.06
N CYS A 135 14.30 25.58 4.92
CA CYS A 135 14.43 25.47 6.36
C CYS A 135 13.91 24.15 6.94
N LEU A 136 13.09 23.40 6.19
CA LEU A 136 12.67 22.05 6.56
C LEU A 136 13.80 21.03 6.54
N GLY A 137 14.96 21.34 5.93
CA GLY A 137 16.21 20.57 6.05
C GLY A 137 16.24 19.27 5.24
N PHE A 138 15.49 19.16 4.14
CA PHE A 138 15.57 18.03 3.23
C PHE A 138 16.54 18.30 2.09
N ASP A 139 17.48 17.36 1.85
CA ASP A 139 18.53 17.50 0.82
C ASP A 139 17.96 17.52 -0.61
N LYS A 140 16.85 16.78 -0.83
CA LYS A 140 16.20 16.66 -2.12
C LYS A 140 14.87 17.40 -2.11
N SER A 141 14.82 18.54 -2.82
CA SER A 141 13.63 19.37 -2.93
C SER A 141 13.35 19.71 -4.39
N PHE A 142 12.08 19.62 -4.80
CA PHE A 142 11.63 19.89 -6.18
C PHE A 142 10.44 20.84 -6.17
N ASN A 143 10.53 21.88 -6.98
CA ASN A 143 9.44 22.78 -7.26
C ASN A 143 8.53 22.14 -8.30
N ILE A 144 7.28 21.86 -7.96
CA ILE A 144 6.33 21.22 -8.85
C ILE A 144 5.02 22.00 -8.95
N ALA A 145 4.31 21.79 -10.03
CA ALA A 145 2.90 22.16 -10.16
C ALA A 145 2.11 20.91 -10.59
N ALA A 146 1.58 20.18 -9.62
CA ALA A 146 0.92 18.89 -9.86
C ALA A 146 -0.25 19.00 -10.86
N ILE A 147 -0.92 20.15 -10.90
CA ILE A 147 -2.08 20.39 -11.77
C ILE A 147 -1.70 20.38 -13.27
N ASN A 148 -0.56 20.95 -13.65
CA ASN A 148 -0.09 21.01 -15.04
C ASN A 148 1.09 20.06 -15.33
N GLY A 149 1.69 19.44 -14.29
CA GLY A 149 2.78 18.49 -14.42
C GLY A 149 4.17 19.12 -14.47
N SER A 150 4.32 20.44 -14.32
CA SER A 150 5.63 21.08 -14.28
C SER A 150 6.46 20.56 -13.11
N GLY A 151 7.76 20.29 -13.34
CA GLY A 151 8.70 19.79 -12.33
C GLY A 151 8.48 18.34 -11.88
N THR A 152 7.39 17.68 -12.32
CA THR A 152 7.12 16.29 -11.90
C THR A 152 8.03 15.26 -12.56
N GLY A 153 8.64 15.59 -13.69
CA GLY A 153 9.63 14.73 -14.37
C GLY A 153 10.89 14.59 -13.55
N GLU A 154 11.46 15.71 -13.11
CA GLU A 154 12.68 15.75 -12.30
C GLU A 154 12.46 15.08 -10.93
N LEU A 155 11.27 15.30 -10.32
CA LEU A 155 10.87 14.59 -9.11
C LEU A 155 10.87 13.07 -9.31
N LEU A 156 10.32 12.59 -10.44
CA LEU A 156 10.24 11.17 -10.77
C LEU A 156 11.61 10.57 -11.10
N ASP A 157 12.49 11.31 -11.77
CA ASP A 157 13.86 10.87 -12.06
C ASP A 157 14.63 10.64 -10.75
N GLU A 158 14.54 11.58 -9.80
CA GLU A 158 15.16 11.41 -8.50
C GLU A 158 14.52 10.25 -7.73
N LEU A 159 13.18 10.15 -7.74
CA LEU A 159 12.45 9.10 -7.05
C LEU A 159 12.93 7.70 -7.47
N VAL A 160 13.02 7.45 -8.77
CA VAL A 160 13.43 6.12 -9.29
C VAL A 160 14.92 5.84 -9.08
N SER A 161 15.73 6.87 -8.84
CA SER A 161 17.15 6.69 -8.51
C SER A 161 17.36 5.98 -7.18
N PHE A 162 16.41 6.13 -6.24
CA PHE A 162 16.46 5.46 -4.95
C PHE A 162 15.94 4.01 -4.97
N PHE A 163 15.32 3.58 -6.06
CA PHE A 163 14.83 2.21 -6.14
C PHE A 163 16.01 1.24 -6.27
N PRO A 164 15.97 0.12 -5.53
CA PRO A 164 17.01 -0.89 -5.66
C PRO A 164 17.13 -1.35 -7.12
N GLU A 165 18.35 -1.57 -7.57
CA GLU A 165 18.56 -2.28 -8.83
C GLU A 165 17.96 -3.68 -8.68
N GLU A 166 17.27 -4.15 -9.74
CA GLU A 166 16.77 -5.53 -9.77
C GLU A 166 17.97 -6.48 -9.69
N SER A 167 18.39 -6.78 -8.48
CA SER A 167 19.24 -7.94 -8.27
C SER A 167 18.42 -9.14 -8.70
N LYS A 168 18.85 -9.82 -9.75
CA LYS A 168 18.45 -11.19 -10.05
C LYS A 168 18.91 -12.03 -8.84
N ASN A 169 18.12 -11.99 -7.75
CA ASN A 169 18.36 -12.85 -6.62
C ASN A 169 18.19 -14.27 -7.12
N GLU A 170 19.32 -14.99 -7.16
CA GLU A 170 19.35 -16.40 -7.32
C GLU A 170 18.40 -17.02 -6.29
N GLU A 171 17.34 -17.56 -6.81
CA GLU A 171 16.54 -18.69 -6.37
C GLU A 171 16.70 -19.13 -4.91
N ASN A 172 15.99 -18.48 -4.00
CA ASN A 172 15.38 -19.23 -2.92
C ASN A 172 14.07 -19.81 -3.48
N ASN A 173 14.13 -21.03 -3.99
CA ASN A 173 13.04 -21.77 -4.66
C ASN A 173 11.84 -22.09 -3.73
N ILE A 174 11.73 -21.47 -2.56
CA ILE A 174 10.66 -21.69 -1.61
C ILE A 174 9.53 -20.70 -1.91
N PRO A 175 8.35 -21.18 -2.39
CA PRO A 175 7.26 -20.30 -2.76
C PRO A 175 6.73 -19.51 -1.56
N GLY A 176 6.46 -18.21 -1.79
CA GLY A 176 5.92 -17.28 -0.80
C GLY A 176 4.40 -17.17 -0.88
N PHE A 177 3.71 -17.40 0.22
CA PHE A 177 2.26 -17.28 0.32
C PHE A 177 1.87 -16.07 1.18
N ALA A 178 1.04 -15.18 0.63
CA ALA A 178 0.42 -14.09 1.36
C ALA A 178 -0.98 -14.47 1.84
N VAL A 179 -1.32 -14.22 3.09
CA VAL A 179 -2.69 -14.36 3.61
C VAL A 179 -3.31 -12.99 3.74
N VAL A 180 -4.18 -12.65 2.81
CA VAL A 180 -4.80 -11.32 2.69
C VAL A 180 -6.32 -11.39 2.79
N GLY A 181 -6.96 -10.26 3.04
CA GLY A 181 -8.41 -10.17 3.21
C GLY A 181 -8.79 -9.11 4.23
N ARG A 182 -10.08 -8.83 4.35
CA ARG A 182 -10.62 -7.81 5.27
C ARG A 182 -10.24 -8.05 6.74
N PRO A 183 -10.27 -7.01 7.58
CA PRO A 183 -10.30 -7.18 9.03
C PRO A 183 -11.39 -8.18 9.44
N ASN A 184 -11.07 -9.02 10.43
CA ASN A 184 -12.00 -10.03 10.97
C ASN A 184 -12.48 -11.13 9.99
N ALA A 185 -11.87 -11.28 8.81
CA ALA A 185 -12.13 -12.40 7.90
C ALA A 185 -11.61 -13.74 8.43
N GLY A 186 -10.80 -13.74 9.50
CA GLY A 186 -10.25 -14.95 10.13
C GLY A 186 -8.81 -15.27 9.74
N LYS A 187 -8.06 -14.31 9.20
CA LYS A 187 -6.66 -14.50 8.78
C LYS A 187 -5.76 -15.05 9.90
N SER A 188 -5.82 -14.43 11.07
CA SER A 188 -5.03 -14.86 12.24
C SER A 188 -5.41 -16.27 12.70
N SER A 189 -6.70 -16.60 12.69
CA SER A 189 -7.19 -17.94 13.04
C SER A 189 -6.71 -19.00 12.03
N PHE A 190 -6.75 -18.66 10.74
CA PHE A 190 -6.26 -19.54 9.67
C PHE A 190 -4.76 -19.80 9.81
N ILE A 191 -3.95 -18.76 9.99
CA ILE A 191 -2.50 -18.90 10.17
C ILE A 191 -2.18 -19.69 11.44
N ASN A 192 -2.88 -19.43 12.55
CA ASN A 192 -2.67 -20.17 13.79
C ASN A 192 -3.06 -21.64 13.64
N ALA A 193 -4.12 -21.95 12.90
CA ALA A 193 -4.51 -23.33 12.62
C ALA A 193 -3.49 -24.04 11.72
N LEU A 194 -2.95 -23.35 10.71
CA LEU A 194 -1.96 -23.87 9.78
C LEU A 194 -0.63 -24.17 10.49
N LEU A 195 -0.16 -23.24 11.33
CA LEU A 195 1.10 -23.38 12.04
C LEU A 195 1.03 -24.35 13.23
N GLY A 196 -0.18 -24.64 13.74
CA GLY A 196 -0.41 -25.52 14.89
C GLY A 196 0.02 -24.91 16.21
N LYS A 197 -0.24 -25.65 17.32
CA LYS A 197 0.17 -25.23 18.68
C LYS A 197 1.66 -25.47 18.97
N ASP A 198 2.32 -26.28 18.16
CA ASP A 198 3.73 -26.65 18.37
C ASP A 198 4.64 -25.65 17.67
N ARG A 199 5.14 -24.70 18.45
CA ARG A 199 6.07 -23.62 18.03
C ARG A 199 7.46 -24.08 17.56
N TYR A 200 7.72 -25.37 17.43
CA TYR A 200 9.07 -25.93 17.30
C TYR A 200 9.64 -26.02 15.89
N VAL A 201 8.93 -25.58 14.84
CA VAL A 201 9.42 -25.64 13.45
C VAL A 201 9.22 -24.30 12.71
N VAL A 202 9.19 -23.20 13.45
CA VAL A 202 9.12 -21.86 12.87
C VAL A 202 10.47 -21.21 13.10
N THR A 203 11.34 -21.30 12.12
CA THR A 203 12.54 -20.46 12.06
C THR A 203 12.10 -19.10 11.52
N ASP A 204 12.13 -18.07 12.39
CA ASP A 204 12.04 -16.70 11.94
C ASP A 204 13.28 -16.42 11.10
N ILE A 205 13.14 -16.36 9.79
CA ILE A 205 14.22 -15.99 8.89
C ILE A 205 14.39 -14.49 9.02
N ALA A 206 15.28 -14.07 9.90
CA ALA A 206 15.78 -12.71 9.94
C ALA A 206 16.79 -12.57 8.79
N GLY A 207 16.38 -12.02 7.69
CA GLY A 207 17.30 -11.79 6.58
C GLY A 207 16.70 -10.93 5.49
N THR A 208 17.32 -9.78 5.30
CA THR A 208 17.20 -8.84 4.20
C THR A 208 15.91 -8.03 4.15
N THR A 209 16.04 -6.80 4.63
CA THR A 209 15.17 -5.63 4.54
C THR A 209 13.95 -5.59 5.46
N ARG A 210 14.18 -4.99 6.64
CA ARG A 210 13.24 -4.21 7.45
C ARG A 210 11.87 -4.85 7.76
N ASP A 211 11.82 -5.55 8.90
CA ASP A 211 10.64 -5.78 9.75
C ASP A 211 9.53 -6.75 9.31
N SER A 212 9.59 -7.42 8.17
CA SER A 212 8.67 -8.52 7.87
C SER A 212 9.24 -9.85 8.40
N ILE A 213 8.61 -10.41 9.41
CA ILE A 213 8.95 -11.76 9.88
C ILE A 213 8.17 -12.76 9.03
N ASP A 214 8.84 -13.32 8.04
CA ASP A 214 8.31 -14.41 7.25
C ASP A 214 8.40 -15.71 8.07
N THR A 215 7.38 -16.55 7.97
CA THR A 215 7.34 -17.81 8.68
C THR A 215 7.52 -18.97 7.71
N HIS A 216 8.59 -19.73 7.86
CA HIS A 216 8.84 -20.92 7.06
C HIS A 216 7.95 -22.08 7.54
N PHE A 217 7.24 -22.72 6.60
CA PHE A 217 6.41 -23.89 6.82
C PHE A 217 7.00 -25.07 6.06
N ASN A 218 7.43 -26.09 6.81
CA ASN A 218 7.95 -27.32 6.23
C ASN A 218 7.31 -28.52 6.97
N ARG A 219 6.15 -28.97 6.47
CA ARG A 219 5.41 -30.13 7.03
C ARG A 219 4.63 -30.86 5.93
N PHE A 220 4.33 -32.10 6.17
CA PHE A 220 3.51 -32.95 5.29
C PHE A 220 4.04 -33.05 3.85
N GLY A 221 5.34 -32.85 3.63
CA GLY A 221 5.93 -32.82 2.30
C GLY A 221 5.77 -31.49 1.53
N PHE A 222 5.24 -30.46 2.20
CA PHE A 222 5.14 -29.12 1.65
C PHE A 222 6.20 -28.20 2.26
N ASP A 223 6.85 -27.42 1.40
CA ASP A 223 7.86 -26.45 1.77
C ASP A 223 7.52 -25.08 1.17
N PHE A 224 7.16 -24.10 2.01
CA PHE A 224 6.81 -22.75 1.60
C PHE A 224 7.01 -21.74 2.73
N LYS A 225 7.03 -20.45 2.40
CA LYS A 225 7.07 -19.37 3.38
C LYS A 225 5.75 -18.61 3.42
N LEU A 226 5.28 -18.27 4.61
CA LEU A 226 4.18 -17.34 4.83
C LEU A 226 4.75 -15.94 5.03
N ILE A 227 4.35 -15.00 4.16
CA ILE A 227 4.87 -13.63 4.14
C ILE A 227 4.12 -12.78 5.15
N ASP A 228 4.85 -11.92 5.86
CA ASP A 228 4.35 -10.92 6.82
C ASP A 228 3.45 -11.47 7.93
N THR A 229 3.84 -12.58 8.52
CA THR A 229 3.06 -13.16 9.64
C THR A 229 3.12 -12.34 10.92
N ALA A 230 4.18 -11.54 11.14
CA ALA A 230 4.32 -10.67 12.32
C ALA A 230 3.22 -9.62 12.40
N GLY A 231 2.83 -9.06 11.27
CA GLY A 231 1.75 -8.11 11.21
C GLY A 231 0.39 -8.67 11.56
N ILE A 232 0.16 -9.92 11.25
CA ILE A 232 -1.06 -10.61 11.62
C ILE A 232 -1.07 -10.98 13.11
N ARG A 233 0.10 -11.24 13.70
CA ARG A 233 0.26 -11.57 15.13
C ARG A 233 0.24 -10.35 16.05
N LYS A 234 0.84 -9.21 15.65
CA LYS A 234 0.87 -7.97 16.45
C LYS A 234 -0.51 -7.29 16.57
N LYS A 235 -1.44 -7.55 15.65
CA LYS A 235 -2.79 -6.98 15.63
C LYS A 235 -3.66 -7.29 16.83
N SER A 236 -3.30 -8.22 17.71
CA SER A 236 -4.07 -8.48 18.93
C SER A 236 -3.96 -7.38 20.00
N LYS A 237 -3.16 -6.31 19.77
CA LYS A 237 -2.87 -5.27 20.75
C LYS A 237 -3.13 -3.82 20.30
N ILE A 238 -3.45 -3.58 19.03
CA ILE A 238 -3.72 -2.23 18.50
C ILE A 238 -5.14 -2.21 17.94
N ASN A 239 -5.93 -1.21 18.34
CA ASN A 239 -7.31 -1.03 17.90
C ASN A 239 -7.44 -1.08 16.38
N ASP A 240 -8.37 -1.90 15.89
CA ASP A 240 -8.64 -2.25 14.49
C ASP A 240 -9.17 -1.09 13.61
N ASP A 241 -9.09 0.16 14.05
CA ASP A 241 -9.86 1.27 13.46
C ASP A 241 -9.20 1.97 12.26
N VAL A 242 -7.98 1.58 11.85
CA VAL A 242 -7.35 2.20 10.69
C VAL A 242 -7.43 1.26 9.47
N GLU A 243 -8.52 1.39 8.72
CA GLU A 243 -8.78 0.65 7.47
C GLU A 243 -7.63 0.82 6.46
N PHE A 244 -7.06 2.03 6.40
CA PHE A 244 -5.89 2.39 5.61
C PHE A 244 -4.67 1.50 5.88
N TYR A 245 -4.30 1.31 7.14
CA TYR A 245 -3.16 0.46 7.53
C TYR A 245 -3.30 -0.97 6.99
N SER A 246 -4.53 -1.50 7.06
CA SER A 246 -4.82 -2.85 6.56
C SER A 246 -4.64 -2.97 5.05
N VAL A 247 -4.98 -1.93 4.29
CA VAL A 247 -4.87 -1.91 2.82
C VAL A 247 -3.40 -1.79 2.40
N VAL A 248 -2.67 -0.80 2.90
CA VAL A 248 -1.25 -0.58 2.54
C VAL A 248 -0.40 -1.81 2.83
N ARG A 249 -0.64 -2.42 3.99
CA ARG A 249 0.04 -3.64 4.37
C ARG A 249 -0.30 -4.82 3.46
N SER A 250 -1.57 -4.93 3.05
CA SER A 250 -1.98 -5.95 2.08
C SER A 250 -1.27 -5.77 0.74
N ILE A 251 -1.06 -4.53 0.29
CA ILE A 251 -0.30 -4.21 -0.93
C ILE A 251 1.11 -4.78 -0.82
N ARG A 252 1.85 -4.43 0.24
CA ARG A 252 3.22 -4.89 0.46
C ARG A 252 3.33 -6.41 0.56
N THR A 253 2.40 -7.04 1.27
CA THR A 253 2.35 -8.49 1.42
C THR A 253 2.10 -9.18 0.07
N ILE A 254 1.20 -8.64 -0.75
CA ILE A 254 0.89 -9.16 -2.09
C ILE A 254 2.09 -9.02 -3.03
N GLU A 255 2.77 -7.88 -3.03
CA GLU A 255 3.92 -7.64 -3.91
C GLU A 255 5.06 -8.64 -3.65
N ASN A 256 5.27 -9.02 -2.40
CA ASN A 256 6.33 -9.95 -1.98
C ASN A 256 5.97 -11.44 -2.09
N ALA A 257 4.71 -11.78 -2.37
CA ALA A 257 4.23 -13.15 -2.47
C ALA A 257 4.31 -13.70 -3.91
N ASP A 258 4.32 -15.02 -4.03
CA ASP A 258 4.09 -15.73 -5.29
C ASP A 258 2.61 -16.08 -5.44
N VAL A 259 1.96 -16.41 -4.30
CA VAL A 259 0.55 -16.80 -4.25
C VAL A 259 -0.16 -16.04 -3.14
N CYS A 260 -1.33 -15.49 -3.46
CA CYS A 260 -2.21 -14.79 -2.53
C CYS A 260 -3.38 -15.69 -2.10
N LEU A 261 -3.48 -15.97 -0.81
CA LEU A 261 -4.59 -16.64 -0.18
C LEU A 261 -5.58 -15.57 0.30
N ILE A 262 -6.63 -15.31 -0.48
CA ILE A 262 -7.61 -14.25 -0.18
C ILE A 262 -8.71 -14.84 0.71
N LEU A 263 -8.70 -14.48 2.01
CA LEU A 263 -9.75 -14.89 2.93
C LEU A 263 -10.97 -14.00 2.82
N PHE A 264 -12.11 -14.65 2.61
CA PHE A 264 -13.42 -14.06 2.49
C PHE A 264 -14.37 -14.61 3.55
N ASP A 265 -15.12 -13.73 4.22
CA ASP A 265 -16.13 -14.10 5.23
C ASP A 265 -17.45 -14.42 4.52
N ALA A 266 -17.85 -15.68 4.55
CA ALA A 266 -19.07 -16.18 3.88
C ALA A 266 -20.38 -15.52 4.36
N THR A 267 -20.39 -14.93 5.57
CA THR A 267 -21.57 -14.23 6.12
C THR A 267 -21.74 -12.82 5.56
N ARG A 268 -20.74 -12.32 4.79
CA ARG A 268 -20.74 -10.97 4.22
C ARG A 268 -20.78 -11.03 2.70
N SER A 269 -21.26 -9.94 2.08
CA SER A 269 -21.20 -9.81 0.63
C SER A 269 -19.75 -9.58 0.15
N PHE A 270 -19.47 -9.99 -1.08
CA PHE A 270 -18.20 -9.72 -1.77
C PHE A 270 -18.15 -8.24 -2.15
N ASP A 271 -17.59 -7.42 -1.29
CA ASP A 271 -17.59 -5.98 -1.40
C ASP A 271 -16.38 -5.41 -2.18
N ALA A 272 -16.37 -4.09 -2.30
CA ALA A 272 -15.32 -3.36 -3.03
C ALA A 272 -13.91 -3.65 -2.50
N GLN A 273 -13.73 -3.80 -1.18
CA GLN A 273 -12.41 -4.03 -0.58
C GLN A 273 -11.82 -5.40 -0.95
N VAL A 274 -12.64 -6.46 -0.95
CA VAL A 274 -12.20 -7.80 -1.40
C VAL A 274 -11.89 -7.79 -2.89
N LYS A 275 -12.71 -7.10 -3.69
CA LYS A 275 -12.45 -6.91 -5.13
C LYS A 275 -11.12 -6.21 -5.37
N ASN A 276 -10.83 -5.15 -4.62
CA ASN A 276 -9.58 -4.41 -4.75
C ASN A 276 -8.35 -5.29 -4.44
N ILE A 277 -8.42 -6.11 -3.37
CA ILE A 277 -7.36 -7.07 -3.03
C ILE A 277 -7.16 -8.09 -4.16
N PHE A 278 -8.26 -8.61 -4.71
CA PHE A 278 -8.22 -9.55 -5.84
C PHE A 278 -7.54 -8.92 -7.08
N TRP A 279 -7.98 -7.72 -7.46
CA TRP A 279 -7.41 -7.00 -8.60
C TRP A 279 -5.94 -6.66 -8.40
N LEU A 280 -5.56 -6.28 -7.20
CA LEU A 280 -4.18 -6.02 -6.85
C LEU A 280 -3.30 -7.26 -7.05
N ALA A 281 -3.75 -8.43 -6.57
CA ALA A 281 -3.04 -9.69 -6.75
C ALA A 281 -2.96 -10.10 -8.24
N ALA A 282 -4.06 -9.97 -8.98
CA ALA A 282 -4.11 -10.28 -10.41
C ALA A 282 -3.17 -9.38 -11.22
N ARG A 283 -3.17 -8.07 -10.93
CA ARG A 283 -2.32 -7.10 -11.62
C ARG A 283 -0.82 -7.31 -11.36
N ASN A 284 -0.48 -7.80 -10.18
CA ASN A 284 0.89 -8.18 -9.83
C ASN A 284 1.26 -9.58 -10.34
N ASN A 285 0.45 -10.20 -11.21
CA ASN A 285 0.67 -11.53 -11.76
C ASN A 285 0.88 -12.62 -10.69
N LYS A 286 0.20 -12.49 -9.54
CA LYS A 286 0.30 -13.47 -8.44
C LYS A 286 -0.69 -14.61 -8.63
N GLY A 287 -0.31 -15.81 -8.19
CA GLY A 287 -1.28 -16.90 -8.05
C GLY A 287 -2.37 -16.51 -7.05
N ILE A 288 -3.63 -16.83 -7.31
CA ILE A 288 -4.75 -16.44 -6.46
C ILE A 288 -5.53 -17.67 -6.01
N VAL A 289 -5.72 -17.81 -4.71
CA VAL A 289 -6.60 -18.80 -4.10
C VAL A 289 -7.59 -18.10 -3.19
N ILE A 290 -8.88 -18.28 -3.46
CA ILE A 290 -9.95 -17.70 -2.63
C ILE A 290 -10.37 -18.71 -1.57
N LEU A 291 -10.26 -18.32 -0.30
CA LEU A 291 -10.64 -19.12 0.86
C LEU A 291 -11.91 -18.55 1.48
N VAL A 292 -13.02 -19.27 1.34
CA VAL A 292 -14.32 -18.89 1.92
C VAL A 292 -14.37 -19.37 3.36
N ASN A 293 -14.18 -18.46 4.31
CA ASN A 293 -14.16 -18.75 5.74
C ASN A 293 -15.54 -18.53 6.39
N LYS A 294 -15.71 -19.03 7.61
CA LYS A 294 -16.97 -18.99 8.40
C LYS A 294 -18.14 -19.64 7.68
N TRP A 295 -17.86 -20.65 6.88
CA TRP A 295 -18.87 -21.39 6.13
C TRP A 295 -19.86 -22.15 7.01
N ASP A 296 -19.49 -22.43 8.25
CA ASP A 296 -20.32 -23.01 9.30
C ASP A 296 -21.47 -22.09 9.73
N LEU A 297 -21.34 -20.78 9.56
CA LEU A 297 -22.32 -19.78 9.93
C LEU A 297 -23.35 -19.46 8.83
N VAL A 298 -23.21 -20.06 7.66
CA VAL A 298 -24.08 -19.81 6.51
C VAL A 298 -25.20 -20.84 6.46
N ASP A 299 -26.46 -20.39 6.31
CA ASP A 299 -27.61 -21.27 6.07
C ASP A 299 -27.47 -21.97 4.71
N LYS A 300 -27.23 -23.28 4.76
CA LYS A 300 -26.93 -24.10 3.59
C LYS A 300 -28.20 -24.50 2.84
N LYS A 301 -28.37 -23.97 1.63
CA LYS A 301 -29.37 -24.42 0.65
C LYS A 301 -28.70 -25.17 -0.48
N THR A 302 -29.43 -25.98 -1.22
CA THR A 302 -28.94 -26.90 -2.27
C THR A 302 -28.02 -26.23 -3.31
N ASN A 303 -28.07 -24.91 -3.48
CA ASN A 303 -27.28 -24.13 -4.44
C ASN A 303 -26.38 -23.05 -3.80
N THR A 304 -26.16 -23.07 -2.49
CA THR A 304 -25.42 -22.00 -1.80
C THR A 304 -23.99 -21.82 -2.34
N ILE A 305 -23.28 -22.92 -2.62
CA ILE A 305 -21.93 -22.85 -3.24
C ILE A 305 -21.99 -22.23 -4.63
N LYS A 306 -22.95 -22.64 -5.47
CA LYS A 306 -23.14 -22.08 -6.81
C LYS A 306 -23.55 -20.61 -6.76
N SER A 307 -24.41 -20.23 -5.81
CA SER A 307 -24.83 -18.84 -5.59
C SER A 307 -23.66 -17.96 -5.18
N VAL A 308 -22.84 -18.39 -4.23
CA VAL A 308 -21.64 -17.65 -3.79
C VAL A 308 -20.61 -17.58 -4.94
N SER A 309 -20.36 -18.66 -5.64
CA SER A 309 -19.45 -18.70 -6.80
C SER A 309 -19.98 -17.84 -7.95
N TYR A 310 -21.28 -17.93 -8.27
CA TYR A 310 -21.89 -17.23 -9.40
C TYR A 310 -22.01 -15.72 -9.18
N THR A 311 -22.42 -15.28 -7.99
CA THR A 311 -22.56 -13.85 -7.67
C THR A 311 -21.22 -13.15 -7.52
N HIS A 312 -20.15 -13.87 -7.20
CA HIS A 312 -18.89 -13.26 -6.80
C HIS A 312 -17.73 -13.48 -7.77
N LEU A 313 -17.69 -14.60 -8.49
CA LEU A 313 -16.59 -14.92 -9.40
C LEU A 313 -16.96 -14.69 -10.87
N ARG A 314 -18.21 -14.97 -11.28
CA ARG A 314 -18.64 -14.88 -12.69
C ARG A 314 -18.93 -13.46 -13.16
N ALA A 315 -19.11 -12.51 -12.27
CA ALA A 315 -19.20 -11.08 -12.63
C ALA A 315 -17.93 -10.56 -13.35
N HIS A 316 -16.86 -11.36 -13.37
CA HIS A 316 -15.59 -11.04 -14.00
C HIS A 316 -15.31 -11.81 -15.31
N GLU A 317 -16.05 -12.85 -15.65
CA GLU A 317 -15.91 -13.57 -16.95
C GLU A 317 -16.49 -12.78 -18.13
N THR A 318 -17.27 -11.75 -17.90
CA THR A 318 -17.84 -10.89 -18.96
C THR A 318 -16.90 -9.77 -19.42
N LEU A 319 -15.65 -9.75 -18.95
CA LEU A 319 -14.63 -8.76 -19.32
C LEU A 319 -13.46 -9.37 -20.12
N GLN A 320 -13.69 -10.50 -20.78
CA GLN A 320 -12.77 -11.02 -21.79
C GLN A 320 -13.27 -10.71 -23.18
#